data_e460fb4619f5d9f54fcaac0de92543bf
#
_entry.id   e460fb4619f5d9f54fcaac0de92543bf
#
_cell.length_a   1.000
_cell.length_b   1.000
_cell.length_c   1.000
_cell.angle_alpha   90.00
_cell.angle_beta   90.00
_cell.angle_gamma   90.00
#
_symmetry.space_group_name_H-M   'P 1'
#
loop_
_entity.id
_entity.type
_entity.pdbx_description
1 polymer ?
#
loop_
_entity_poly.entity_id
_entity_poly.type
_entity_poly.pdbx_seq_one_letter_code
_entity_poly.pdbx_strand_id
1 'polypeptide(L)'
;MKSINKNNSNLLKLVFSGLSAALICLATTVFIVPLPTGGYVNLGDCFIILSGCMLTPMYGALAAGIGSALADVFLGFAIYAPVTFIVKALMAVTVYFITKIACTKTSPVKILNAASASAAAEIVMVSGYFFFFFIIYGYAGALADVFGNIVQALFAVAASVMIYSFMLKSKLFDYADNIINKNQKGAG
;
A
#
# COMPACT_ATOMS: atom_id res chain seq x y z
N MET A 1 -6.01 32.90 -5.04
CA MET A 1 -6.30 31.47 -4.80
C MET A 1 -6.94 31.33 -3.41
N LYS A 2 -8.21 30.88 -3.31
CA LYS A 2 -8.90 30.72 -2.02
C LYS A 2 -8.12 29.75 -1.13
N SER A 3 -7.84 30.15 0.13
CA SER A 3 -7.29 29.25 1.15
C SER A 3 -8.28 28.10 1.35
N ILE A 4 -7.84 26.87 1.13
CA ILE A 4 -8.66 25.69 1.40
C ILE A 4 -8.80 25.60 2.92
N ASN A 5 -10.03 25.67 3.43
CA ASN A 5 -10.34 25.54 4.85
C ASN A 5 -9.85 24.15 5.35
N LYS A 6 -9.40 24.04 6.60
CA LYS A 6 -8.93 22.80 7.25
C LYS A 6 -9.91 21.63 7.07
N ASN A 7 -11.20 21.91 7.12
CA ASN A 7 -12.25 20.92 6.89
C ASN A 7 -12.22 20.36 5.45
N ASN A 8 -11.97 21.20 4.44
CA ASN A 8 -11.88 20.77 3.05
C ASN A 8 -10.63 19.90 2.80
N SER A 9 -9.53 20.16 3.51
CA SER A 9 -8.32 19.33 3.43
C SER A 9 -8.55 17.91 3.98
N ASN A 10 -9.24 17.80 5.11
CA ASN A 10 -9.57 16.50 5.70
C ASN A 10 -10.57 15.72 4.83
N LEU A 11 -11.55 16.43 4.24
CA LEU A 11 -12.48 15.82 3.30
C LEU A 11 -11.75 15.26 2.07
N LEU A 12 -10.82 16.02 1.50
CA LEU A 12 -10.01 15.55 0.37
C LEU A 12 -9.19 14.31 0.72
N LYS A 13 -8.53 14.29 1.89
CA LYS A 13 -7.80 13.11 2.36
C LYS A 13 -8.70 11.90 2.49
N LEU A 14 -9.91 12.08 3.01
CA LEU A 14 -10.91 11.02 3.14
C LEU A 14 -11.35 10.49 1.77
N VAL A 15 -11.63 11.38 0.82
CA VAL A 15 -12.02 11.00 -0.55
C VAL A 15 -10.89 10.22 -1.25
N PHE A 16 -9.65 10.71 -1.18
CA PHE A 16 -8.50 10.00 -1.75
C PHE A 16 -8.25 8.66 -1.06
N SER A 17 -8.45 8.57 0.26
CA SER A 17 -8.35 7.32 1.02
C SER A 17 -9.42 6.31 0.58
N GLY A 18 -10.66 6.75 0.42
CA GLY A 18 -11.76 5.90 -0.09
C GLY A 18 -11.52 5.42 -1.52
N LEU A 19 -11.05 6.31 -2.40
CA LEU A 19 -10.67 5.94 -3.78
C LEU A 19 -9.51 4.94 -3.79
N SER A 20 -8.49 5.15 -2.96
CA SER A 20 -7.36 4.22 -2.83
C SER A 20 -7.84 2.86 -2.32
N ALA A 21 -8.70 2.81 -1.30
CA ALA A 21 -9.27 1.56 -0.80
C ALA A 21 -10.05 0.81 -1.88
N ALA A 22 -10.85 1.52 -2.68
CA ALA A 22 -11.57 0.92 -3.80
C ALA A 22 -10.63 0.37 -4.88
N LEU A 23 -9.58 1.10 -5.24
CA LEU A 23 -8.57 0.64 -6.21
C LEU A 23 -7.80 -0.58 -5.68
N ILE A 24 -7.41 -0.59 -4.42
CA ILE A 24 -6.76 -1.73 -3.77
C ILE A 24 -7.68 -2.95 -3.79
N CYS A 25 -8.93 -2.79 -3.40
CA CYS A 25 -9.92 -3.85 -3.42
C CYS A 25 -10.11 -4.42 -4.84
N LEU A 26 -10.31 -3.56 -5.84
CA LEU A 26 -10.47 -3.96 -7.24
C LEU A 26 -9.22 -4.67 -7.78
N ALA A 27 -8.03 -4.12 -7.56
CA ALA A 27 -6.79 -4.73 -8.04
C ALA A 27 -6.52 -6.09 -7.38
N THR A 28 -6.89 -6.22 -6.10
CA THR A 28 -6.78 -7.48 -5.37
C THR A 28 -7.78 -8.52 -5.87
N THR A 29 -9.02 -8.12 -6.19
CA THR A 29 -10.08 -9.06 -6.60
C THR A 29 -10.02 -9.44 -8.08
N VAL A 30 -9.60 -8.52 -8.96
CA VAL A 30 -9.58 -8.76 -10.42
C VAL A 30 -8.32 -9.53 -10.84
N PHE A 31 -7.18 -9.21 -10.24
CA PHE A 31 -5.90 -9.83 -10.57
C PHE A 31 -5.47 -10.79 -9.46
N ILE A 32 -6.05 -11.99 -9.48
CA ILE A 32 -5.83 -13.02 -8.48
C ILE A 32 -5.25 -14.27 -9.12
N VAL A 33 -4.19 -14.84 -8.52
CA VAL A 33 -3.65 -16.15 -8.84
C VAL A 33 -3.71 -17.00 -7.57
N PRO A 34 -4.63 -17.97 -7.47
CA PRO A 34 -4.74 -18.83 -6.31
C PRO A 34 -3.48 -19.66 -6.09
N LEU A 35 -3.11 -19.83 -4.83
CA LEU A 35 -2.00 -20.70 -4.42
C LEU A 35 -2.53 -22.02 -3.86
N PRO A 36 -1.78 -23.13 -4.03
CA PRO A 36 -2.15 -24.44 -3.47
C PRO A 36 -2.25 -24.44 -1.93
N THR A 37 -1.68 -23.43 -1.27
CA THR A 37 -1.67 -23.25 0.19
C THR A 37 -2.96 -22.67 0.76
N GLY A 38 -3.92 -22.32 -0.11
CA GLY A 38 -5.18 -21.67 0.29
C GLY A 38 -5.10 -20.13 0.34
N GLY A 39 -3.93 -19.54 0.07
CA GLY A 39 -3.76 -18.12 -0.17
C GLY A 39 -3.85 -17.75 -1.66
N TYR A 40 -3.50 -16.53 -2.00
CA TYR A 40 -3.47 -16.05 -3.39
C TYR A 40 -2.46 -14.90 -3.58
N VAL A 41 -1.92 -14.78 -4.80
CA VAL A 41 -1.09 -13.66 -5.25
C VAL A 41 -1.99 -12.64 -5.95
N ASN A 42 -1.77 -11.34 -5.71
CA ASN A 42 -2.58 -10.26 -6.29
C ASN A 42 -1.75 -9.02 -6.60
N LEU A 43 -2.33 -8.08 -7.35
CA LEU A 43 -1.70 -6.79 -7.69
C LEU A 43 -2.12 -5.63 -6.76
N GLY A 44 -2.87 -5.88 -5.71
CA GLY A 44 -3.31 -4.84 -4.77
C GLY A 44 -2.16 -4.09 -4.11
N ASP A 45 -1.03 -4.77 -3.86
CA ASP A 45 0.12 -4.22 -3.13
C ASP A 45 0.76 -3.02 -3.83
N CYS A 46 0.77 -2.97 -5.15
CA CYS A 46 1.27 -1.78 -5.86
C CYS A 46 0.45 -0.53 -5.53
N PHE A 47 -0.86 -0.65 -5.38
CA PHE A 47 -1.73 0.47 -4.97
C PHE A 47 -1.61 0.80 -3.48
N ILE A 48 -1.32 -0.19 -2.61
CA ILE A 48 -0.98 0.02 -1.20
C ILE A 48 0.29 0.87 -1.10
N ILE A 49 1.33 0.53 -1.83
CA ILE A 49 2.59 1.27 -1.86
C ILE A 49 2.36 2.70 -2.35
N LEU A 50 1.61 2.89 -3.44
CA LEU A 50 1.28 4.23 -3.95
C LEU A 50 0.47 5.04 -2.94
N SER A 51 -0.50 4.43 -2.24
CA SER A 51 -1.27 5.10 -1.20
C SER A 51 -0.38 5.55 -0.03
N GLY A 52 0.58 4.71 0.39
CA GLY A 52 1.58 5.05 1.40
C GLY A 52 2.50 6.21 0.99
N CYS A 53 2.83 6.33 -0.31
CA CYS A 53 3.60 7.48 -0.83
C CYS A 53 2.80 8.80 -0.80
N MET A 54 1.49 8.74 -1.02
CA MET A 54 0.64 9.92 -1.28
C MET A 54 -0.13 10.37 -0.06
N LEU A 55 -0.66 9.45 0.75
CA LEU A 55 -1.53 9.74 1.88
C LEU A 55 -0.72 9.89 3.17
N THR A 56 -1.34 10.48 4.20
CA THR A 56 -0.76 10.48 5.55
C THR A 56 -0.89 9.08 6.17
N PRO A 57 -0.08 8.73 7.20
CA PRO A 57 0.01 7.35 7.70
C PRO A 57 -1.35 6.74 8.03
N MET A 58 -2.20 7.50 8.71
CA MET A 58 -3.52 7.01 9.13
C MET A 58 -4.46 6.76 7.95
N TYR A 59 -4.53 7.70 7.00
CA TYR A 59 -5.38 7.55 5.82
C TYR A 59 -4.88 6.46 4.87
N GLY A 60 -3.55 6.34 4.71
CA GLY A 60 -2.94 5.26 3.93
C GLY A 60 -3.15 3.88 4.56
N ALA A 61 -2.97 3.78 5.89
CA ALA A 61 -3.20 2.55 6.64
C ALA A 61 -4.65 2.08 6.55
N LEU A 62 -5.61 3.00 6.74
CA LEU A 62 -7.04 2.68 6.63
C LEU A 62 -7.42 2.28 5.20
N ALA A 63 -6.92 2.99 4.18
CA ALA A 63 -7.17 2.63 2.79
C ALA A 63 -6.64 1.24 2.45
N ALA A 64 -5.40 0.94 2.84
CA ALA A 64 -4.75 -0.34 2.61
C ALA A 64 -5.45 -1.48 3.36
N GLY A 65 -5.68 -1.30 4.67
CA GLY A 65 -6.31 -2.31 5.51
C GLY A 65 -7.74 -2.62 5.08
N ILE A 66 -8.59 -1.58 4.93
CA ILE A 66 -9.99 -1.76 4.55
C ILE A 66 -10.11 -2.33 3.13
N GLY A 67 -9.38 -1.77 2.15
CA GLY A 67 -9.44 -2.21 0.76
C GLY A 67 -9.07 -3.68 0.60
N SER A 68 -7.98 -4.10 1.25
CA SER A 68 -7.51 -5.50 1.18
C SER A 68 -8.42 -6.46 1.96
N ALA A 69 -8.86 -6.07 3.17
CA ALA A 69 -9.77 -6.91 3.96
C ALA A 69 -11.13 -7.11 3.28
N LEU A 70 -11.66 -6.07 2.61
CA LEU A 70 -12.87 -6.20 1.80
C LEU A 70 -12.67 -7.15 0.62
N ALA A 71 -11.50 -7.11 -0.04
CA ALA A 71 -11.17 -8.04 -1.10
C ALA A 71 -11.19 -9.49 -0.61
N ASP A 72 -10.60 -9.78 0.56
CA ASP A 72 -10.65 -11.11 1.17
C ASP A 72 -12.08 -11.59 1.40
N VAL A 73 -12.94 -10.70 1.91
CA VAL A 73 -14.37 -11.03 2.14
C VAL A 73 -15.08 -11.33 0.82
N PHE A 74 -14.87 -10.53 -0.22
CA PHE A 74 -15.49 -10.73 -1.54
C PHE A 74 -15.01 -11.99 -2.25
N LEU A 75 -13.76 -12.38 -2.01
CA LEU A 75 -13.16 -13.60 -2.59
C LEU A 75 -13.48 -14.87 -1.79
N GLY A 76 -14.20 -14.76 -0.66
CA GLY A 76 -14.52 -15.90 0.21
C GLY A 76 -13.42 -16.26 1.22
N PHE A 77 -12.39 -15.44 1.34
CA PHE A 77 -11.27 -15.60 2.27
C PHE A 77 -11.43 -14.81 3.56
N ALA A 78 -12.65 -14.64 4.04
CA ALA A 78 -13.00 -13.80 5.19
C ALA A 78 -12.19 -14.10 6.47
N ILE A 79 -11.72 -15.35 6.64
CA ILE A 79 -10.88 -15.75 7.79
C ILE A 79 -9.53 -15.01 7.80
N TYR A 80 -9.02 -14.61 6.65
CA TYR A 80 -7.76 -13.86 6.53
C TYR A 80 -7.95 -12.36 6.69
N ALA A 81 -9.16 -11.83 6.50
CA ALA A 81 -9.43 -10.39 6.49
C ALA A 81 -8.86 -9.62 7.71
N PRO A 82 -8.93 -10.14 8.96
CA PRO A 82 -8.36 -9.43 10.11
C PRO A 82 -6.83 -9.28 10.04
N VAL A 83 -6.12 -10.34 9.69
CA VAL A 83 -4.65 -10.28 9.56
C VAL A 83 -4.25 -9.46 8.34
N THR A 84 -4.95 -9.61 7.23
CA THR A 84 -4.77 -8.82 6.02
C THR A 84 -4.91 -7.33 6.32
N PHE A 85 -5.95 -6.93 7.05
CA PHE A 85 -6.11 -5.54 7.47
C PHE A 85 -4.86 -5.02 8.20
N ILE A 86 -4.36 -5.75 9.18
CA ILE A 86 -3.21 -5.32 9.99
C ILE A 86 -1.94 -5.27 9.13
N VAL A 87 -1.65 -6.33 8.40
CA VAL A 87 -0.43 -6.43 7.59
C VAL A 87 -0.40 -5.35 6.50
N LYS A 88 -1.49 -5.17 5.77
CA LYS A 88 -1.59 -4.18 4.69
C LYS A 88 -1.58 -2.73 5.20
N ALA A 89 -2.18 -2.48 6.37
CA ALA A 89 -2.06 -1.19 7.06
C ALA A 89 -0.59 -0.88 7.44
N LEU A 90 0.12 -1.86 8.01
CA LEU A 90 1.54 -1.71 8.35
C LEU A 90 2.42 -1.49 7.12
N MET A 91 2.14 -2.13 5.98
CA MET A 91 2.83 -1.87 4.72
C MET A 91 2.73 -0.39 4.32
N ALA A 92 1.51 0.17 4.29
CA ALA A 92 1.29 1.57 3.92
C ALA A 92 2.00 2.55 4.88
N VAL A 93 2.00 2.25 6.18
CA VAL A 93 2.71 3.02 7.21
C VAL A 93 4.22 2.97 6.98
N THR A 94 4.78 1.79 6.69
CA THR A 94 6.20 1.60 6.39
C THR A 94 6.63 2.43 5.18
N VAL A 95 5.86 2.36 4.09
CA VAL A 95 6.12 3.17 2.90
C VAL A 95 6.12 4.66 3.22
N TYR A 96 5.14 5.14 3.95
CA TYR A 96 5.05 6.55 4.33
C TYR A 96 6.31 7.02 5.06
N PHE A 97 6.72 6.31 6.11
CA PHE A 97 7.86 6.75 6.91
C PHE A 97 9.16 6.72 6.11
N ILE A 98 9.41 5.69 5.32
CA ILE A 98 10.65 5.60 4.52
C ILE A 98 10.67 6.71 3.46
N THR A 99 9.57 6.96 2.76
CA THR A 99 9.50 8.01 1.73
C THR A 99 9.60 9.41 2.30
N LYS A 100 9.16 9.65 3.54
CA LYS A 100 9.27 10.97 4.20
C LYS A 100 10.64 11.21 4.83
N ILE A 101 11.30 10.18 5.39
CA ILE A 101 12.64 10.31 5.97
C ILE A 101 13.68 10.68 4.90
N ALA A 102 13.59 10.08 3.72
CA ALA A 102 14.51 10.33 2.61
C ALA A 102 14.04 11.48 1.72
N CYS A 103 13.64 12.62 2.31
CA CYS A 103 13.13 13.79 1.60
C CYS A 103 14.20 14.42 0.69
N THR A 104 14.35 13.89 -0.51
CA THR A 104 15.32 14.34 -1.52
C THR A 104 14.63 15.06 -2.68
N LYS A 105 15.31 16.07 -3.23
CA LYS A 105 14.75 16.95 -4.29
C LYS A 105 14.88 16.38 -5.70
N THR A 106 15.78 15.40 -5.93
CA THR A 106 16.09 14.88 -7.27
C THR A 106 15.27 13.65 -7.64
N SER A 107 14.76 13.59 -8.87
CA SER A 107 13.89 12.51 -9.35
C SER A 107 14.50 11.10 -9.25
N PRO A 108 15.78 10.85 -9.59
CA PRO A 108 16.36 9.51 -9.47
C PRO A 108 16.38 8.99 -8.03
N VAL A 109 16.68 9.86 -7.07
CA VAL A 109 16.71 9.50 -5.64
C VAL A 109 15.30 9.26 -5.11
N LYS A 110 14.29 9.98 -5.61
CA LYS A 110 12.88 9.71 -5.28
C LYS A 110 12.46 8.31 -5.73
N ILE A 111 12.87 7.88 -6.93
CA ILE A 111 12.58 6.55 -7.46
C ILE A 111 13.28 5.46 -6.63
N LEU A 112 14.57 5.63 -6.31
CA LEU A 112 15.30 4.69 -5.48
C LEU A 112 14.70 4.59 -4.07
N ASN A 113 14.29 5.72 -3.50
CA ASN A 113 13.61 5.76 -2.20
C ASN A 113 12.25 5.06 -2.25
N ALA A 114 11.46 5.24 -3.32
CA ALA A 114 10.22 4.51 -3.51
C ALA A 114 10.46 3.00 -3.65
N ALA A 115 11.50 2.59 -4.36
CA ALA A 115 11.87 1.18 -4.50
C ALA A 115 12.27 0.55 -3.16
N SER A 116 13.08 1.25 -2.35
CA SER A 116 13.47 0.77 -1.01
C SER A 116 12.28 0.71 -0.06
N ALA A 117 11.38 1.69 -0.11
CA ALA A 117 10.16 1.71 0.67
C ALA A 117 9.21 0.55 0.28
N SER A 118 9.10 0.29 -1.03
CA SER A 118 8.33 -0.85 -1.54
C SER A 118 8.91 -2.17 -1.05
N ALA A 119 10.21 -2.37 -1.20
CA ALA A 119 10.87 -3.59 -0.73
C ALA A 119 10.69 -3.82 0.79
N ALA A 120 10.81 -2.75 1.59
CA ALA A 120 10.59 -2.84 3.03
C ALA A 120 9.12 -3.19 3.38
N ALA A 121 8.16 -2.61 2.66
CA ALA A 121 6.75 -2.93 2.85
C ALA A 121 6.45 -4.40 2.50
N GLU A 122 7.06 -4.92 1.43
CA GLU A 122 6.90 -6.32 1.05
C GLU A 122 7.54 -7.28 2.06
N ILE A 123 8.66 -6.90 2.69
CA ILE A 123 9.23 -7.67 3.81
C ILE A 123 8.23 -7.73 4.98
N VAL A 124 7.55 -6.62 5.29
CA VAL A 124 6.49 -6.61 6.31
C VAL A 124 5.35 -7.57 5.91
N MET A 125 4.95 -7.56 4.66
CA MET A 125 3.92 -8.45 4.13
C MET A 125 4.31 -9.92 4.27
N VAL A 126 5.45 -10.32 3.71
CA VAL A 126 5.94 -11.71 3.76
C VAL A 126 6.08 -12.19 5.20
N SER A 127 6.66 -11.35 6.07
CA SER A 127 6.83 -11.69 7.49
C SER A 127 5.49 -11.81 8.22
N GLY A 128 4.56 -10.88 7.98
CA GLY A 128 3.25 -10.88 8.62
C GLY A 128 2.43 -12.13 8.28
N TYR A 129 2.36 -12.48 7.00
CA TYR A 129 1.68 -13.71 6.60
C TYR A 129 2.42 -14.97 7.04
N PHE A 130 3.77 -14.98 7.00
CA PHE A 130 4.53 -16.10 7.55
C PHE A 130 4.15 -16.40 9.01
N PHE A 131 4.12 -15.37 9.87
CA PHE A 131 3.73 -15.56 11.27
C PHE A 131 2.28 -16.03 11.42
N PHE A 132 1.36 -15.50 10.63
CA PHE A 132 -0.04 -15.93 10.65
C PHE A 132 -0.17 -17.39 10.24
N PHE A 133 0.42 -17.79 9.10
CA PHE A 133 0.36 -19.17 8.62
C PHE A 133 1.10 -20.13 9.56
N PHE A 134 2.18 -19.68 10.19
CA PHE A 134 2.89 -20.46 11.21
C PHE A 134 1.99 -20.81 12.41
N ILE A 135 1.18 -19.86 12.85
CA ILE A 135 0.25 -20.07 13.98
C ILE A 135 -0.88 -21.02 13.59
N ILE A 136 -1.43 -20.89 12.37
CA ILE A 136 -2.62 -21.64 11.95
C ILE A 136 -2.26 -23.02 11.38
N TYR A 137 -1.21 -23.09 10.55
CA TYR A 137 -0.87 -24.29 9.76
C TYR A 137 0.50 -24.89 10.12
N GLY A 138 1.21 -24.31 11.09
CA GLY A 138 2.54 -24.72 11.48
C GLY A 138 3.62 -24.34 10.46
N TYR A 139 4.87 -24.79 10.74
CA TYR A 139 6.05 -24.37 9.98
C TYR A 139 6.00 -24.74 8.48
N ALA A 140 5.51 -25.94 8.17
CA ALA A 140 5.41 -26.41 6.79
C ALA A 140 4.42 -25.58 5.96
N GLY A 141 3.27 -25.23 6.55
CA GLY A 141 2.27 -24.37 5.92
C GLY A 141 2.79 -22.96 5.69
N ALA A 142 3.50 -22.40 6.67
CA ALA A 142 4.11 -21.08 6.54
C ALA A 142 5.17 -21.04 5.42
N LEU A 143 6.04 -22.05 5.33
CA LEU A 143 7.04 -22.11 4.26
C LEU A 143 6.43 -22.25 2.87
N ALA A 144 5.36 -23.01 2.74
CA ALA A 144 4.68 -23.18 1.46
C ALA A 144 4.08 -21.86 0.97
N ASP A 145 3.56 -21.02 1.88
CA ASP A 145 2.99 -19.71 1.55
C ASP A 145 4.04 -18.64 1.18
N VAL A 146 5.23 -18.71 1.79
CA VAL A 146 6.33 -17.75 1.55
C VAL A 146 6.70 -17.65 0.08
N PHE A 147 6.72 -18.75 -0.66
CA PHE A 147 7.07 -18.73 -2.09
C PHE A 147 6.12 -17.84 -2.91
N GLY A 148 4.82 -18.00 -2.70
CA GLY A 148 3.81 -17.16 -3.36
C GLY A 148 3.93 -15.69 -2.97
N ASN A 149 4.13 -15.41 -1.69
CA ASN A 149 4.30 -14.05 -1.18
C ASN A 149 5.58 -13.38 -1.72
N ILE A 150 6.68 -14.11 -1.92
CA ILE A 150 7.90 -13.58 -2.56
C ILE A 150 7.63 -13.22 -4.02
N VAL A 151 6.94 -14.09 -4.77
CA VAL A 151 6.56 -13.81 -6.16
C VAL A 151 5.68 -12.55 -6.21
N GLN A 152 4.67 -12.44 -5.34
CA GLN A 152 3.82 -11.24 -5.24
C GLN A 152 4.66 -9.99 -4.94
N ALA A 153 5.58 -10.06 -3.99
CA ALA A 153 6.44 -8.96 -3.60
C ALA A 153 7.29 -8.44 -4.78
N LEU A 154 7.88 -9.32 -5.57
CA LEU A 154 8.67 -8.94 -6.73
C LEU A 154 7.82 -8.19 -7.78
N PHE A 155 6.63 -8.69 -8.08
CA PHE A 155 5.70 -8.03 -9.00
C PHE A 155 5.22 -6.68 -8.44
N ALA A 156 4.88 -6.61 -7.16
CA ALA A 156 4.40 -5.39 -6.52
C ALA A 156 5.46 -4.29 -6.51
N VAL A 157 6.72 -4.63 -6.17
CA VAL A 157 7.85 -3.68 -6.24
C VAL A 157 8.03 -3.17 -7.66
N ALA A 158 8.09 -4.05 -8.66
CA ALA A 158 8.29 -3.66 -10.05
C ALA A 158 7.15 -2.75 -10.55
N ALA A 159 5.89 -3.15 -10.32
CA ALA A 159 4.72 -2.40 -10.74
C ALA A 159 4.63 -1.03 -10.03
N SER A 160 4.84 -0.99 -8.71
CA SER A 160 4.78 0.26 -7.95
C SER A 160 5.83 1.26 -8.38
N VAL A 161 7.08 0.82 -8.60
CA VAL A 161 8.17 1.69 -9.08
C VAL A 161 7.89 2.21 -10.49
N MET A 162 7.34 1.37 -11.37
CA MET A 162 6.96 1.78 -12.72
C MET A 162 5.88 2.86 -12.69
N ILE A 163 4.78 2.64 -11.96
CA ILE A 163 3.67 3.60 -11.84
C ILE A 163 4.14 4.89 -11.16
N TYR A 164 4.92 4.79 -10.07
CA TYR A 164 5.48 5.94 -9.37
C TYR A 164 6.37 6.79 -10.30
N SER A 165 7.23 6.14 -11.10
CA SER A 165 8.09 6.82 -12.07
C SER A 165 7.29 7.56 -13.15
N PHE A 166 6.19 6.95 -13.62
CA PHE A 166 5.27 7.59 -14.55
C PHE A 166 4.57 8.79 -13.92
N MET A 167 4.10 8.67 -12.67
CA MET A 167 3.46 9.76 -11.94
C MET A 167 4.40 10.94 -11.70
N LEU A 168 5.70 10.67 -11.42
CA LEU A 168 6.70 11.75 -11.31
C LEU A 168 6.92 12.49 -12.63
N LYS A 169 6.99 11.77 -13.76
CA LYS A 169 7.17 12.38 -15.09
C LYS A 169 5.96 13.21 -15.51
N SER A 170 4.76 12.76 -15.21
CA SER A 170 3.50 13.44 -15.55
C SER A 170 3.13 14.59 -14.61
N LYS A 171 3.94 14.87 -13.57
CA LYS A 171 3.66 15.84 -12.49
C LYS A 171 2.37 15.55 -11.70
N LEU A 172 1.75 14.41 -11.92
CA LEU A 172 0.53 14.00 -11.19
C LEU A 172 0.79 13.88 -9.69
N PHE A 173 1.97 13.41 -9.32
CA PHE A 173 2.37 13.31 -7.92
C PHE A 173 2.44 14.68 -7.24
N ASP A 174 3.08 15.66 -7.88
CA ASP A 174 3.19 17.02 -7.33
C ASP A 174 1.80 17.68 -7.22
N TYR A 175 0.92 17.42 -8.18
CA TYR A 175 -0.45 17.91 -8.16
C TYR A 175 -1.24 17.30 -7.00
N ALA A 176 -1.19 15.98 -6.82
CA ALA A 176 -1.86 15.27 -5.74
C ALA A 176 -1.30 15.67 -4.36
N ASP A 177 0.03 15.74 -4.20
CA ASP A 177 0.68 16.18 -2.96
C ASP A 177 0.30 17.61 -2.58
N ASN A 178 0.23 18.51 -3.56
CA ASN A 178 -0.23 19.88 -3.34
C ASN A 178 -1.69 19.94 -2.87
N ILE A 179 -2.58 19.10 -3.41
CA ILE A 179 -3.98 19.08 -2.99
C ILE A 179 -4.11 18.48 -1.58
N ILE A 180 -3.44 17.36 -1.32
CA ILE A 180 -3.61 16.59 -0.08
C ILE A 180 -2.88 17.24 1.09
N ASN A 181 -1.65 17.76 0.89
CA ASN A 181 -0.74 18.17 1.96
C ASN A 181 -0.48 19.68 2.06
N LYS A 182 -1.08 20.53 1.22
CA LYS A 182 -0.85 21.97 1.15
C LYS A 182 -1.04 22.73 2.47
N ASN A 183 -1.85 22.20 3.38
CA ASN A 183 -2.16 22.85 4.66
C ASN A 183 -1.24 22.47 5.82
N GLN A 184 -0.28 21.56 5.64
CA GLN A 184 0.70 21.27 6.69
C GLN A 184 1.89 22.25 6.70
N LYS A 185 2.14 22.94 5.59
CA LYS A 185 3.27 23.90 5.45
C LYS A 185 2.93 25.33 5.89
N GLY A 186 1.69 25.63 6.21
CA GLY A 186 1.25 26.97 6.62
C GLY A 186 0.92 27.13 8.11
N ALA A 187 1.22 26.13 8.93
CA ALA A 187 0.92 26.10 10.37
C ALA A 187 2.18 25.96 11.25
N GLY A 188 3.35 26.36 10.70
CA GLY A 188 4.61 26.47 11.43
C GLY A 188 5.11 27.91 11.43
#